data_7d6b59afbfc4b2fb7bc9b6b233489a59
#
_entry.id   7d6b59afbfc4b2fb7bc9b6b233489a59
#
_cell.length_a   1.000
_cell.length_b   1.000
_cell.length_c   1.000
_cell.angle_alpha   90.00
_cell.angle_beta   90.00
_cell.angle_gamma   90.00
#
_symmetry.space_group_name_H-M   'P 1'
#
loop_
_entity.id
_entity.type
_entity.pdbx_description
1 polymer ?
#
loop_
_entity_poly.entity_id
_entity_poly.type
_entity_poly.pdbx_seq_one_letter_code
_entity_poly.pdbx_strand_id
1 'polypeptide(L)'
;MGKDHKDLVVLLTKKRKEAGITQASLAEAVQVSRKSINAIENGIYVPSTVLAIKIATVLNCNVEDLFKLHDGTFPLLTEPKKQD
;
A
#
# COMPACT_ATOMS: atom_id res chain seq x y z
N MET A 1 -17.68 -5.91 4.30
CA MET A 1 -17.10 -6.96 4.77
C MET A 1 -15.92 -6.75 5.56
N GLY A 2 -15.19 -5.89 5.69
CA GLY A 2 -14.15 -5.67 6.65
C GLY A 2 -13.26 -6.85 6.97
N LYS A 3 -13.05 -7.73 6.02
CA LYS A 3 -12.18 -8.85 6.28
C LYS A 3 -10.78 -8.54 5.88
N ASP A 4 -9.83 -9.06 6.63
CA ASP A 4 -8.44 -8.97 6.27
C ASP A 4 -8.21 -9.68 4.96
N HIS A 5 -7.35 -9.13 4.14
CA HIS A 5 -6.98 -9.77 2.90
C HIS A 5 -5.72 -10.58 3.15
N LYS A 6 -5.90 -11.88 3.25
CA LYS A 6 -4.81 -12.75 3.67
C LYS A 6 -3.62 -12.75 2.74
N ASP A 7 -3.86 -12.43 1.47
CA ASP A 7 -2.76 -12.43 0.52
C ASP A 7 -1.98 -11.13 0.50
N LEU A 8 -2.41 -10.14 1.27
CA LEU A 8 -1.80 -8.82 1.20
C LEU A 8 -0.99 -8.53 2.45
N VAL A 9 0.26 -8.19 2.26
CA VAL A 9 1.13 -7.70 3.32
C VAL A 9 1.17 -6.19 3.20
N VAL A 10 0.82 -5.48 4.27
CA VAL A 10 0.77 -4.02 4.25
C VAL A 10 1.97 -3.47 5.00
N LEU A 11 2.79 -2.73 4.30
CA LEU A 11 3.98 -2.09 4.87
C LEU A 11 3.82 -0.57 4.97
N LEU A 12 2.61 -0.08 4.73
CA LEU A 12 2.34 1.35 4.70
C LEU A 12 2.66 2.03 6.02
N THR A 13 2.27 1.41 7.13
CA THR A 13 2.52 2.01 8.44
C THR A 13 4.01 2.26 8.65
N LYS A 14 4.81 1.27 8.32
CA LYS A 14 6.26 1.39 8.49
C LYS A 14 6.83 2.50 7.63
N LYS A 15 6.45 2.52 6.35
CA LYS A 15 6.95 3.53 5.43
C LYS A 15 6.50 4.91 5.83
N ARG A 16 5.25 5.05 6.26
CA ARG A 16 4.73 6.33 6.69
C ARG A 16 5.50 6.86 7.90
N LYS A 17 5.73 5.99 8.86
CA LYS A 17 6.46 6.40 10.07
C LYS A 17 7.91 6.74 9.77
N GLU A 18 8.53 5.99 8.88
CA GLU A 18 9.90 6.30 8.47
C GLU A 18 9.99 7.67 7.81
N ALA A 19 8.94 8.07 7.12
CA ALA A 19 8.89 9.36 6.48
C ALA A 19 8.51 10.49 7.45
N GLY A 20 8.14 10.15 8.68
CA GLY A 20 7.76 11.14 9.67
C GLY A 20 6.39 11.75 9.42
N ILE A 21 5.51 11.04 8.75
CA ILE A 21 4.20 11.56 8.35
C ILE A 21 3.11 10.90 9.16
N THR A 22 2.15 11.70 9.66
CA THR A 22 1.02 11.18 10.41
C THR A 22 -0.04 10.62 9.48
N GLN A 23 -0.94 9.79 10.03
CA GLN A 23 -2.07 9.31 9.24
C GLN A 23 -2.91 10.47 8.72
N ALA A 24 -3.10 11.49 9.54
CA ALA A 24 -3.92 12.64 9.14
C ALA A 24 -3.27 13.40 7.99
N SER A 25 -1.96 13.61 8.06
CA SER A 25 -1.27 14.32 6.99
C SER A 25 -1.29 13.53 5.69
N LEU A 26 -1.10 12.23 5.77
CA LEU A 26 -1.16 11.40 4.57
C LEU A 26 -2.55 11.42 3.97
N ALA A 27 -3.57 11.30 4.82
CA ALA A 27 -4.95 11.29 4.36
C ALA A 27 -5.27 12.58 3.61
N GLU A 28 -4.85 13.70 4.17
CA GLU A 28 -5.08 15.00 3.53
C GLU A 28 -4.37 15.07 2.19
N ALA A 29 -3.14 14.62 2.14
CA ALA A 29 -2.34 14.70 0.91
C ALA A 29 -2.95 13.89 -0.22
N VAL A 30 -3.57 12.74 0.09
CA VAL A 30 -4.15 11.89 -0.95
C VAL A 30 -5.67 12.02 -1.01
N GLN A 31 -6.23 12.97 -0.25
CA GLN A 31 -7.64 13.37 -0.35
C GLN A 31 -8.62 12.26 0.06
N VAL A 32 -8.31 11.58 1.14
CA VAL A 32 -9.23 10.62 1.74
C VAL A 32 -9.31 10.90 3.23
N SER A 33 -10.20 10.22 3.94
CA SER A 33 -10.31 10.41 5.38
C SER A 33 -9.18 9.69 6.10
N ARG A 34 -8.85 10.17 7.30
CA ARG A 34 -7.90 9.49 8.14
C ARG A 34 -8.37 8.08 8.45
N LYS A 35 -9.69 7.89 8.58
CA LYS A 35 -10.25 6.58 8.83
C LYS A 35 -9.92 5.61 7.70
N SER A 36 -9.92 6.09 6.46
CA SER A 36 -9.55 5.26 5.33
C SER A 36 -8.09 4.83 5.40
N ILE A 37 -7.20 5.76 5.74
CA ILE A 37 -5.78 5.41 5.87
C ILE A 37 -5.60 4.38 6.98
N ASN A 38 -6.28 4.56 8.12
CA ASN A 38 -6.19 3.61 9.20
C ASN A 38 -6.66 2.22 8.77
N ALA A 39 -7.77 2.15 8.05
CA ALA A 39 -8.31 0.87 7.58
C ALA A 39 -7.34 0.19 6.60
N ILE A 40 -6.69 0.97 5.75
CA ILE A 40 -5.70 0.42 4.82
C ILE A 40 -4.52 -0.13 5.59
N GLU A 41 -4.03 0.61 6.59
CA GLU A 41 -2.88 0.17 7.37
C GLU A 41 -3.17 -1.11 8.14
N ASN A 42 -4.42 -1.31 8.52
CA ASN A 42 -4.80 -2.50 9.26
C ASN A 42 -5.24 -3.66 8.38
N GLY A 43 -5.10 -3.51 7.07
CA GLY A 43 -5.43 -4.60 6.15
C GLY A 43 -6.91 -4.84 5.96
N ILE A 44 -7.75 -3.93 6.45
CA ILE A 44 -9.20 -4.09 6.36
C ILE A 44 -9.72 -3.59 5.02
N TYR A 45 -9.10 -2.57 4.48
CA TYR A 45 -9.54 -1.93 3.26
C TYR A 45 -8.40 -1.95 2.25
N VAL A 46 -8.67 -2.46 1.07
CA VAL A 46 -7.68 -2.48 -0.02
C VAL A 46 -7.92 -1.22 -0.86
N PRO A 47 -6.91 -0.37 -1.00
CA PRO A 47 -7.11 0.87 -1.76
C PRO A 47 -7.29 0.56 -3.25
N SER A 48 -7.95 1.48 -3.94
CA SER A 48 -8.00 1.40 -5.39
C SER A 48 -6.58 1.57 -5.94
N THR A 49 -6.41 1.19 -7.20
CA THR A 49 -5.12 1.39 -7.86
C THR A 49 -4.72 2.86 -7.83
N VAL A 50 -5.68 3.75 -8.09
CA VAL A 50 -5.37 5.18 -8.10
C VAL A 50 -4.91 5.64 -6.72
N LEU A 51 -5.61 5.23 -5.67
CA LEU A 51 -5.24 5.64 -4.33
C LEU A 51 -3.89 5.06 -3.94
N ALA A 52 -3.64 3.81 -4.28
CA ALA A 52 -2.35 3.20 -3.97
C ALA A 52 -1.19 3.96 -4.62
N ILE A 53 -1.38 4.36 -5.88
CA ILE A 53 -0.36 5.12 -6.58
C ILE A 53 -0.17 6.51 -5.95
N LYS A 54 -1.27 7.16 -5.56
CA LYS A 54 -1.16 8.46 -4.89
C LYS A 54 -0.38 8.34 -3.59
N ILE A 55 -0.66 7.32 -2.80
CA ILE A 55 0.05 7.13 -1.54
C ILE A 55 1.55 6.92 -1.80
N ALA A 56 1.87 6.06 -2.75
CA ALA A 56 3.27 5.79 -3.08
C ALA A 56 3.97 7.07 -3.55
N THR A 57 3.28 7.86 -4.36
CA THR A 57 3.84 9.10 -4.86
C THR A 57 4.15 10.07 -3.72
N VAL A 58 3.20 10.24 -2.80
CA VAL A 58 3.38 11.15 -1.67
C VAL A 58 4.53 10.68 -0.78
N LEU A 59 4.68 9.37 -0.61
CA LEU A 59 5.74 8.82 0.23
C LEU A 59 7.04 8.60 -0.55
N ASN A 60 7.05 8.97 -1.83
CA ASN A 60 8.24 8.88 -2.66
C ASN A 60 8.80 7.46 -2.71
N CYS A 61 7.93 6.51 -2.98
CA CYS A 61 8.33 5.11 -3.09
C CYS A 61 7.43 4.43 -4.12
N ASN A 62 7.65 3.16 -4.34
CA ASN A 62 6.84 2.39 -5.27
C ASN A 62 5.68 1.74 -4.54
N VAL A 63 4.62 1.41 -5.28
CA VAL A 63 3.49 0.72 -4.69
C VAL A 63 3.94 -0.58 -4.02
N GLU A 64 4.88 -1.28 -4.65
CA GLU A 64 5.36 -2.55 -4.10
C GLU A 64 6.12 -2.39 -2.79
N ASP A 65 6.56 -1.17 -2.47
CA ASP A 65 7.17 -0.92 -1.18
C ASP A 65 6.14 -0.81 -0.08
N LEU A 66 4.89 -0.59 -0.44
CA LEU A 66 3.79 -0.41 0.50
C LEU A 66 2.91 -1.64 0.64
N PHE A 67 2.76 -2.39 -0.46
CA PHE A 67 1.84 -3.51 -0.50
C PHE A 67 2.51 -4.65 -1.24
N LYS A 68 2.52 -5.83 -0.65
CA LYS A 68 3.12 -7.00 -1.26
C LYS A 68 2.18 -8.18 -1.13
N LEU A 69 2.34 -9.13 -2.03
CA LEU A 69 1.66 -10.39 -1.87
C LEU A 69 2.45 -11.27 -0.92
N HIS A 70 1.75 -12.16 -0.24
CA HIS A 70 2.35 -13.02 0.74
C HIS A 70 3.26 -13.97 0.08
N ASP A 71 4.00 -14.42 -0.07
CA ASP A 71 5.02 -15.28 -0.49
C ASP A 71 4.97 -15.72 -1.92
N GLY A 72 4.53 -14.99 -2.74
CA GLY A 72 4.84 -15.10 -4.12
C GLY A 72 4.69 -16.46 -4.79
N THR A 73 3.68 -17.18 -4.44
CA THR A 73 3.52 -18.48 -5.02
C THR A 73 2.75 -18.49 -6.32
N PHE A 74 2.48 -17.34 -6.88
CA PHE A 74 1.73 -17.26 -8.12
C PHE A 74 2.62 -17.62 -9.29
N PRO A 75 2.17 -18.51 -10.16
CA PRO A 75 3.01 -18.91 -11.29
C PRO A 75 3.17 -17.77 -12.29
N LEU A 76 4.36 -17.64 -12.83
CA LEU A 76 4.59 -16.71 -13.91
C LEU A 76 4.11 -17.34 -15.19
N LEU A 77 3.39 -16.57 -15.99
CA LEU A 77 2.93 -17.05 -17.29
C LEU A 77 3.87 -16.64 -18.40
N THR A 78 4.79 -15.74 -18.09
CA THR A 78 5.80 -15.32 -19.06
C THR A 78 7.12 -15.21 -18.32
N GLU A 79 8.20 -15.08 -19.07
CA GLU A 79 9.50 -14.90 -18.46
C GLU A 79 9.59 -13.55 -17.79
N PRO A 80 10.22 -13.47 -16.62
CA PRO A 80 10.41 -12.18 -15.97
C PRO A 80 11.22 -11.26 -16.85
N LYS A 81 10.84 -9.98 -16.84
CA LYS A 81 11.61 -9.01 -17.59
C LYS A 81 12.92 -8.74 -16.89
N LYS A 82 13.96 -8.61 -17.71
CA LYS A 82 15.23 -8.21 -17.15
C LYS A 82 15.24 -6.73 -16.89
N GLN A 83 15.92 -6.37 -15.83
CA GLN A 83 16.11 -4.96 -15.53
C GLN A 83 17.40 -4.51 -16.15
N ASP A 84 17.37 -3.41 -16.82
CA ASP A 84 18.59 -2.89 -17.45
C ASP A 84 19.31 -1.92 -16.57
#